data_25187e9a6175628bd5af56f6f261a22f
#
_entry.id   25187e9a6175628bd5af56f6f261a22f
#
_cell.length_a   1.000
_cell.length_b   1.000
_cell.length_c   1.000
_cell.angle_alpha   90.00
_cell.angle_beta   90.00
_cell.angle_gamma   90.00
#
_symmetry.space_group_name_H-M   'P 1'
#
loop_
_entity.id
_entity.type
_entity.pdbx_description
1 polymer ?
#
loop_
_entity_poly.entity_id
_entity_poly.type
_entity_poly.pdbx_seq_one_letter_code
_entity_poly.pdbx_strand_id
1 'polypeptide(L)'
;MDKIIKTISESGAFRAFVLDSTETVRTAHEKHQTQASSTVALGRTLIASQILAANEKGNTKLTVKVLGSSSLGAIITVADTKGNVKGYVQNPGVDIKKTATGEVLVGPFVGNGQFLVITDYGTGNPYNSMTPLISGEIGEDLAFYLTESQQTPSAVGLNVLLDEEDKVKV
;
A
#
# COMPACT_ATOMS: atom_id res chain seq x y z
N MET A 1 18.07 -0.09 5.55
CA MET A 1 17.86 0.95 4.51
C MET A 1 16.98 0.35 3.42
N ASP A 2 15.82 0.94 3.19
CA ASP A 2 14.85 0.44 2.21
C ASP A 2 15.39 0.46 0.78
N LYS A 3 14.90 -0.44 -0.05
CA LYS A 3 15.38 -0.62 -1.43
C LYS A 3 14.22 -0.86 -2.39
N ILE A 4 14.35 -0.31 -3.59
CA ILE A 4 13.47 -0.59 -4.72
C ILE A 4 14.31 -1.11 -5.88
N ILE A 5 13.99 -2.30 -6.36
CA ILE A 5 14.58 -2.89 -7.55
C ILE A 5 13.52 -2.88 -8.64
N LYS A 6 13.87 -2.33 -9.80
CA LYS A 6 13.03 -2.32 -11.00
C LYS A 6 13.73 -3.13 -12.08
N THR A 7 13.02 -4.03 -12.71
CA THR A 7 13.55 -4.81 -13.82
C THR A 7 12.52 -4.93 -14.94
N ILE A 8 13.02 -5.15 -16.14
CA ILE A 8 12.23 -5.40 -17.33
C ILE A 8 12.80 -6.65 -18.02
N SER A 9 11.94 -7.49 -18.58
CA SER A 9 12.39 -8.63 -19.38
C SER A 9 13.13 -8.17 -20.64
N GLU A 10 14.03 -8.98 -21.18
CA GLU A 10 14.75 -8.68 -22.42
C GLU A 10 13.80 -8.38 -23.59
N SER A 11 12.69 -9.09 -23.65
CA SER A 11 11.64 -8.86 -24.66
C SER A 11 10.80 -7.60 -24.42
N GLY A 12 10.92 -6.94 -23.26
CA GLY A 12 10.05 -5.84 -22.84
C GLY A 12 8.61 -6.25 -22.49
N ALA A 13 8.31 -7.55 -22.50
CA ALA A 13 6.95 -8.04 -22.33
C ALA A 13 6.41 -7.86 -20.91
N PHE A 14 7.26 -7.85 -19.89
CA PHE A 14 6.86 -7.60 -18.50
C PHE A 14 7.90 -6.83 -17.72
N ARG A 15 7.45 -6.18 -16.66
CA ARG A 15 8.27 -5.47 -15.67
C ARG A 15 8.00 -6.05 -14.29
N ALA A 16 9.02 -6.05 -13.45
CA ALA A 16 8.87 -6.42 -12.05
C ALA A 16 9.43 -5.32 -11.13
N PHE A 17 8.79 -5.17 -9.99
CA PHE A 17 9.21 -4.29 -8.91
C PHE A 17 9.34 -5.12 -7.65
N VAL A 18 10.48 -5.01 -6.99
CA VAL A 18 10.71 -5.67 -5.69
C VAL A 18 11.11 -4.59 -4.69
N LEU A 19 10.41 -4.54 -3.58
CA LEU A 19 10.60 -3.53 -2.56
C LEU A 19 10.87 -4.19 -1.21
N ASP A 20 11.90 -3.68 -0.54
CA ASP A 20 12.05 -3.79 0.90
C ASP A 20 11.74 -2.41 1.49
N SER A 21 10.68 -2.32 2.26
CA SER A 21 10.18 -1.07 2.87
C SER A 21 10.08 -1.20 4.40
N THR A 22 10.88 -2.08 4.98
CA THR A 22 10.86 -2.42 6.41
C THR A 22 11.03 -1.19 7.28
N GLU A 23 12.02 -0.33 7.00
CA GLU A 23 12.29 0.88 7.77
C GLU A 23 11.18 1.93 7.62
N THR A 24 10.60 2.05 6.43
CA THR A 24 9.45 2.92 6.17
C THR A 24 8.26 2.51 7.04
N VAL A 25 7.92 1.21 7.07
CA VAL A 25 6.78 0.70 7.85
C VAL A 25 7.07 0.82 9.34
N ARG A 26 8.28 0.50 9.79
CA ARG A 26 8.71 0.66 11.18
C ARG A 26 8.58 2.11 11.64
N THR A 27 9.08 3.06 10.86
CA THR A 27 8.97 4.49 11.14
C THR A 27 7.51 4.94 11.24
N ALA A 28 6.64 4.45 10.35
CA ALA A 28 5.23 4.77 10.39
C ALA A 28 4.55 4.20 11.64
N HIS A 29 4.83 2.94 11.98
CA HIS A 29 4.37 2.29 13.20
C HIS A 29 4.75 3.10 14.46
N GLU A 30 6.03 3.46 14.59
CA GLU A 30 6.54 4.22 15.73
C GLU A 30 5.91 5.63 15.83
N LYS A 31 5.80 6.35 14.71
CA LYS A 31 5.26 7.71 14.68
C LYS A 31 3.77 7.77 14.96
N HIS A 32 3.01 6.83 14.45
CA HIS A 32 1.55 6.80 14.57
C HIS A 32 1.07 5.93 15.73
N GLN A 33 1.96 5.21 16.42
CA GLN A 33 1.64 4.30 17.53
C GLN A 33 0.54 3.32 17.13
N THR A 34 0.69 2.72 15.95
CA THR A 34 -0.31 1.82 15.37
C THR A 34 -0.30 0.45 16.07
N GLN A 35 -1.48 -0.12 16.31
CA GLN A 35 -1.63 -1.52 16.73
C GLN A 35 -1.49 -2.47 15.52
N ALA A 36 -1.43 -3.78 15.77
CA ALA A 36 -1.06 -4.79 14.77
C ALA A 36 -1.79 -4.65 13.42
N SER A 37 -3.13 -4.59 13.42
CA SER A 37 -3.89 -4.48 12.16
C SER A 37 -3.67 -3.16 11.46
N SER A 38 -3.65 -2.08 12.21
CA SER A 38 -3.40 -0.75 11.67
C SER A 38 -1.99 -0.66 11.08
N THR A 39 -1.00 -1.31 11.71
CA THR A 39 0.38 -1.39 11.21
C THR A 39 0.44 -2.14 9.88
N VAL A 40 -0.19 -3.32 9.82
CA VAL A 40 -0.17 -4.13 8.59
C VAL A 40 -0.92 -3.43 7.45
N ALA A 41 -2.11 -2.88 7.71
CA ALA A 41 -2.89 -2.19 6.68
C ALA A 41 -2.19 -0.91 6.18
N LEU A 42 -1.66 -0.08 7.08
CA LEU A 42 -0.90 1.11 6.72
C LEU A 42 0.37 0.74 5.96
N GLY A 43 1.12 -0.26 6.44
CA GLY A 43 2.35 -0.72 5.80
C GLY A 43 2.11 -1.23 4.38
N ARG A 44 1.11 -2.10 4.19
CA ARG A 44 0.72 -2.58 2.86
C ARG A 44 0.33 -1.41 1.93
N THR A 45 -0.39 -0.40 2.44
CA THR A 45 -0.78 0.78 1.63
C THR A 45 0.43 1.65 1.29
N LEU A 46 1.40 1.83 2.21
CA LEU A 46 2.66 2.52 1.94
C LEU A 46 3.44 1.83 0.83
N ILE A 47 3.59 0.50 0.91
CA ILE A 47 4.29 -0.31 -0.11
C ILE A 47 3.55 -0.23 -1.46
N ALA A 48 2.23 -0.37 -1.47
CA ALA A 48 1.41 -0.21 -2.67
C ALA A 48 1.65 1.14 -3.36
N SER A 49 1.70 2.21 -2.57
CA SER A 49 1.96 3.57 -3.06
C SER A 49 3.36 3.72 -3.65
N GLN A 50 4.37 3.11 -3.04
CA GLN A 50 5.73 3.10 -3.57
C GLN A 50 5.82 2.32 -4.89
N ILE A 51 5.12 1.18 -5.01
CA ILE A 51 5.04 0.41 -6.27
C ILE A 51 4.42 1.26 -7.38
N LEU A 52 3.30 1.90 -7.11
CA LEU A 52 2.62 2.76 -8.08
C LEU A 52 3.51 3.94 -8.49
N ALA A 53 4.11 4.65 -7.53
CA ALA A 53 5.00 5.77 -7.80
C ALA A 53 6.27 5.34 -8.55
N ALA A 54 6.80 4.15 -8.26
CA ALA A 54 7.95 3.58 -8.95
C ALA A 54 7.70 3.30 -10.44
N ASN A 55 6.44 3.15 -10.84
CA ASN A 55 6.03 2.96 -12.24
C ASN A 55 5.89 4.28 -13.01
N GLU A 56 5.81 5.39 -12.32
CA GLU A 56 5.67 6.74 -12.89
C GLU A 56 7.03 7.36 -13.27
N LYS A 57 6.97 8.48 -14.00
CA LYS A 57 8.14 9.23 -14.49
C LYS A 57 8.12 10.68 -14.01
N GLY A 58 9.26 11.35 -14.12
CA GLY A 58 9.40 12.77 -13.78
C GLY A 58 9.22 13.05 -12.30
N ASN A 59 8.53 14.14 -11.96
CA ASN A 59 8.27 14.57 -10.59
C ASN A 59 6.83 14.23 -10.13
N THR A 60 6.27 13.13 -10.64
CA THR A 60 4.92 12.72 -10.33
C THR A 60 4.77 12.38 -8.85
N LYS A 61 3.66 12.80 -8.27
CA LYS A 61 3.22 12.45 -6.92
C LYS A 61 1.92 11.68 -6.99
N LEU A 62 1.81 10.66 -6.16
CA LEU A 62 0.61 9.83 -6.05
C LEU A 62 0.05 9.94 -4.64
N THR A 63 -1.25 10.17 -4.55
CA THR A 63 -2.00 9.98 -3.30
C THR A 63 -2.86 8.73 -3.44
N VAL A 64 -2.62 7.74 -2.60
CA VAL A 64 -3.45 6.54 -2.53
C VAL A 64 -4.35 6.63 -1.31
N LYS A 65 -5.63 6.37 -1.52
CA LYS A 65 -6.63 6.33 -0.45
C LYS A 65 -7.36 4.99 -0.49
N VAL A 66 -7.26 4.26 0.61
CA VAL A 66 -8.12 3.11 0.89
C VAL A 66 -9.25 3.62 1.76
N LEU A 67 -10.44 3.70 1.20
CA LEU A 67 -11.62 4.25 1.87
C LEU A 67 -12.54 3.10 2.26
N GLY A 68 -12.26 2.53 3.43
CA GLY A 68 -13.01 1.39 3.95
C GLY A 68 -14.19 1.80 4.84
N SER A 69 -15.15 0.91 4.97
CA SER A 69 -16.37 1.11 5.78
C SER A 69 -16.28 0.52 7.19
N SER A 70 -15.16 -0.11 7.54
CA SER A 70 -15.00 -0.79 8.82
C SER A 70 -14.08 -0.02 9.79
N SER A 71 -13.61 -0.67 10.82
CA SER A 71 -12.98 -0.03 11.98
C SER A 71 -11.68 0.70 11.71
N LEU A 72 -10.91 0.34 10.69
CA LEU A 72 -9.70 1.07 10.30
C LEU A 72 -9.98 2.46 9.73
N GLY A 73 -11.17 2.66 9.13
CA GLY A 73 -11.51 3.90 8.47
C GLY A 73 -10.67 4.11 7.21
N ALA A 74 -10.32 5.36 6.93
CA ALA A 74 -9.51 5.71 5.77
C ALA A 74 -8.02 5.48 6.05
N ILE A 75 -7.31 4.97 5.03
CA ILE A 75 -5.84 4.94 5.00
C ILE A 75 -5.42 5.84 3.84
N ILE A 76 -4.57 6.82 4.11
CA ILE A 76 -4.14 7.81 3.11
C ILE A 76 -2.62 7.84 3.09
N THR A 77 -2.06 7.66 1.90
CA THR A 77 -0.61 7.69 1.67
C THR A 77 -0.27 8.59 0.50
N VAL A 78 0.91 9.18 0.52
CA VAL A 78 1.46 9.99 -0.57
C VAL A 78 2.85 9.49 -0.87
N ALA A 79 3.11 9.17 -2.13
CA ALA A 79 4.41 8.73 -2.61
C ALA A 79 4.89 9.57 -3.80
N ASP A 80 6.19 9.59 -4.03
CA ASP A 80 6.82 10.22 -5.18
C ASP A 80 7.70 9.24 -5.96
N THR A 81 8.12 9.65 -7.14
CA THR A 81 8.97 8.85 -8.04
C THR A 81 10.40 8.64 -7.53
N LYS A 82 10.79 9.31 -6.43
CA LYS A 82 12.09 9.17 -5.78
C LYS A 82 12.09 8.09 -4.69
N GLY A 83 10.92 7.46 -4.45
CA GLY A 83 10.74 6.42 -3.44
C GLY A 83 10.31 6.94 -2.06
N ASN A 84 10.18 8.26 -1.89
CA ASN A 84 9.65 8.81 -0.65
C ASN A 84 8.17 8.48 -0.52
N VAL A 85 7.77 8.07 0.68
CA VAL A 85 6.37 7.81 1.00
C VAL A 85 6.07 8.26 2.43
N LYS A 86 4.84 8.72 2.63
CA LYS A 86 4.28 9.03 3.96
C LYS A 86 2.79 8.74 3.95
N GLY A 87 2.23 8.52 5.12
CA GLY A 87 0.80 8.28 5.22
C GLY A 87 0.36 8.02 6.64
N TYR A 88 -0.93 7.80 6.79
CA TYR A 88 -1.55 7.48 8.07
C TYR A 88 -2.80 6.62 7.87
N VAL A 89 -3.21 5.97 8.94
CA VAL A 89 -4.51 5.30 9.07
C VAL A 89 -5.37 6.10 10.03
N GLN A 90 -6.64 6.24 9.73
CA GLN A 90 -7.57 7.05 10.53
C GLN A 90 -7.68 6.55 11.97
N ASN A 91 -7.78 5.25 12.16
CA ASN A 91 -7.87 4.60 13.47
C ASN A 91 -6.64 3.74 13.74
N PRO A 92 -5.57 4.30 14.35
CA PRO A 92 -4.31 3.57 14.58
C PRO A 92 -4.42 2.51 15.68
N GLY A 93 -5.42 2.59 16.53
CA GLY A 93 -5.63 1.68 17.68
C GLY A 93 -6.40 0.41 17.37
N VAL A 94 -6.62 0.07 16.09
CA VAL A 94 -7.30 -1.18 15.73
C VAL A 94 -6.33 -2.33 15.82
N ASP A 95 -6.64 -3.23 16.75
CA ASP A 95 -5.87 -4.44 17.00
C ASP A 95 -6.66 -5.67 16.58
N ILE A 96 -5.97 -6.77 16.25
CA ILE A 96 -6.60 -8.06 15.98
C ILE A 96 -5.90 -9.18 16.72
N LYS A 97 -6.67 -10.25 16.96
CA LYS A 97 -6.08 -11.54 17.29
C LYS A 97 -5.44 -12.11 16.01
N LYS A 98 -4.15 -12.42 16.06
CA LYS A 98 -3.45 -13.16 14.99
C LYS A 98 -4.20 -14.46 14.69
N THR A 99 -4.25 -14.85 13.44
CA THR A 99 -4.76 -16.19 13.08
C THR A 99 -3.88 -17.28 13.70
N ALA A 100 -4.37 -18.50 13.74
CA ALA A 100 -3.59 -19.65 14.24
C ALA A 100 -2.27 -19.87 13.46
N THR A 101 -2.17 -19.34 12.23
CA THR A 101 -0.98 -19.36 11.38
C THR A 101 -0.05 -18.15 11.59
N GLY A 102 -0.40 -17.20 12.46
CA GLY A 102 0.35 -15.98 12.69
C GLY A 102 0.14 -14.90 11.61
N GLU A 103 -0.71 -15.15 10.64
CA GLU A 103 -1.04 -14.19 9.59
C GLU A 103 -2.01 -13.13 10.11
N VAL A 104 -1.78 -11.86 9.72
CA VAL A 104 -2.66 -10.74 10.05
C VAL A 104 -3.54 -10.43 8.84
N LEU A 105 -4.83 -10.79 8.93
CA LEU A 105 -5.83 -10.43 7.94
C LEU A 105 -6.38 -9.05 8.30
N VAL A 106 -6.38 -8.13 7.34
CA VAL A 106 -6.85 -6.75 7.54
C VAL A 106 -8.18 -6.46 6.84
N GLY A 107 -8.55 -7.25 5.85
CA GLY A 107 -9.77 -7.10 5.06
C GLY A 107 -11.04 -6.86 5.90
N PRO A 108 -11.34 -7.65 6.94
CA PRO A 108 -12.50 -7.43 7.80
C PRO A 108 -12.53 -6.07 8.50
N PHE A 109 -11.37 -5.46 8.75
CA PHE A 109 -11.20 -4.18 9.43
C PHE A 109 -11.13 -2.99 8.46
N VAL A 110 -10.79 -3.25 7.21
CA VAL A 110 -10.95 -2.31 6.09
C VAL A 110 -12.42 -2.27 5.67
N GLY A 111 -13.01 -3.43 5.44
CA GLY A 111 -14.41 -3.57 4.99
C GLY A 111 -14.59 -3.24 3.51
N ASN A 112 -15.84 -3.06 3.11
CA ASN A 112 -16.17 -2.63 1.74
C ASN A 112 -15.76 -1.17 1.52
N GLY A 113 -15.47 -0.81 0.28
CA GLY A 113 -15.08 0.57 0.00
C GLY A 113 -14.41 0.74 -1.35
N GLN A 114 -13.48 1.70 -1.42
CA GLN A 114 -12.84 2.10 -2.66
C GLN A 114 -11.31 2.22 -2.48
N PHE A 115 -10.60 1.82 -3.53
CA PHE A 115 -9.19 2.08 -3.74
C PHE A 115 -9.07 3.24 -4.73
N LEU A 116 -8.68 4.43 -4.25
CA LEU A 116 -8.60 5.67 -5.01
C LEU A 116 -7.14 6.08 -5.18
N VAL A 117 -6.75 6.40 -6.40
CA VAL A 117 -5.43 6.95 -6.72
C VAL A 117 -5.58 8.31 -7.37
N ILE A 118 -4.91 9.30 -6.80
CA ILE A 118 -4.81 10.66 -7.33
C ILE A 118 -3.39 10.85 -7.83
N THR A 119 -3.23 11.05 -9.13
CA THR A 119 -1.92 11.26 -9.77
C THR A 119 -1.74 12.72 -10.12
N ASP A 120 -0.72 13.35 -9.53
CA ASP A 120 -0.32 14.74 -9.81
C ASP A 120 0.98 14.74 -10.61
N TYR A 121 0.90 15.12 -11.86
CA TYR A 121 2.05 15.22 -12.77
C TYR A 121 2.83 16.52 -12.60
N GLY A 122 2.43 17.41 -11.69
CA GLY A 122 3.02 18.74 -11.48
C GLY A 122 2.61 19.79 -12.53
N THR A 123 1.73 19.43 -13.45
CA THR A 123 1.16 20.30 -14.48
C THR A 123 -0.31 19.96 -14.71
N GLY A 124 -1.15 20.99 -14.75
CA GLY A 124 -2.59 20.79 -14.94
C GLY A 124 -3.34 20.27 -13.70
N ASN A 125 -4.50 19.72 -13.91
CA ASN A 125 -5.30 19.13 -12.83
C ASN A 125 -4.85 17.68 -12.54
N PRO A 126 -4.83 17.26 -11.26
CA PRO A 126 -4.57 15.87 -10.91
C PRO A 126 -5.60 14.92 -11.56
N TYR A 127 -5.12 13.77 -11.98
CA TYR A 127 -5.94 12.68 -12.50
C TYR A 127 -6.39 11.77 -11.37
N ASN A 128 -7.69 11.49 -11.31
CA ASN A 128 -8.28 10.61 -10.31
C ASN A 128 -8.75 9.32 -10.96
N SER A 129 -8.40 8.18 -10.37
CA SER A 129 -8.90 6.87 -10.75
C SER A 129 -9.26 6.05 -9.53
N MET A 130 -10.28 5.21 -9.63
CA MET A 130 -10.72 4.41 -8.51
C MET A 130 -11.31 3.08 -8.96
N THR A 131 -11.22 2.11 -8.06
CA THR A 131 -11.88 0.80 -8.16
C THR A 131 -12.54 0.45 -6.84
N PRO A 132 -13.56 -0.43 -6.82
CA PRO A 132 -14.03 -0.99 -5.57
C PRO A 132 -12.94 -1.83 -4.91
N LEU A 133 -12.95 -1.92 -3.59
CA LEU A 133 -12.19 -2.91 -2.85
C LEU A 133 -12.80 -4.28 -3.08
N ILE A 134 -11.97 -5.28 -3.39
CA ILE A 134 -12.42 -6.66 -3.61
C ILE A 134 -12.19 -7.54 -2.39
N SER A 135 -11.14 -7.28 -1.60
CA SER A 135 -10.83 -8.03 -0.39
C SER A 135 -10.54 -7.14 0.82
N GLY A 136 -10.04 -5.95 0.61
CA GLY A 136 -9.51 -5.09 1.66
C GLY A 136 -8.13 -5.53 2.20
N GLU A 137 -7.52 -6.58 1.64
CA GLU A 137 -6.16 -7.03 1.99
C GLU A 137 -5.07 -6.18 1.33
N ILE A 138 -5.44 -5.17 0.55
CA ILE A 138 -4.61 -4.18 -0.14
C ILE A 138 -3.85 -4.76 -1.34
N GLY A 139 -3.20 -5.91 -1.20
CA GLY A 139 -2.43 -6.53 -2.29
C GLY A 139 -3.31 -6.93 -3.47
N GLU A 140 -4.40 -7.62 -3.19
CA GLU A 140 -5.40 -8.02 -4.18
C GLU A 140 -6.12 -6.80 -4.77
N ASP A 141 -6.43 -5.81 -3.93
CA ASP A 141 -7.08 -4.56 -4.34
C ASP A 141 -6.16 -3.76 -5.30
N LEU A 142 -4.85 -3.74 -5.04
CA LEU A 142 -3.86 -3.15 -5.94
C LEU A 142 -3.77 -3.90 -7.28
N ALA A 143 -3.75 -5.25 -7.24
CA ALA A 143 -3.72 -6.05 -8.48
C ALA A 143 -4.97 -5.81 -9.32
N PHE A 144 -6.14 -5.73 -8.68
CA PHE A 144 -7.40 -5.39 -9.32
C PHE A 144 -7.38 -3.98 -9.92
N TYR A 145 -6.90 -2.98 -9.16
CA TYR A 145 -6.73 -1.62 -9.65
C TYR A 145 -5.81 -1.54 -10.87
N LEU A 146 -4.69 -2.22 -10.86
CA LEU A 146 -3.75 -2.25 -12.00
C LEU A 146 -4.40 -2.87 -13.24
N THR A 147 -5.19 -3.90 -13.08
CA THR A 147 -5.89 -4.57 -14.18
C THR A 147 -7.03 -3.73 -14.74
N GLU A 148 -7.94 -3.29 -13.88
CA GLU A 148 -9.18 -2.63 -14.30
C GLU A 148 -8.99 -1.15 -14.66
N SER A 149 -8.22 -0.41 -13.85
CA SER A 149 -8.04 1.02 -14.04
C SER A 149 -6.84 1.35 -14.92
N GLN A 150 -5.73 0.64 -14.76
CA GLN A 150 -4.50 0.88 -15.52
C GLN A 150 -4.36 -0.02 -16.74
N GLN A 151 -5.29 -0.96 -16.94
CA GLN A 151 -5.28 -1.95 -18.03
C GLN A 151 -3.94 -2.70 -18.13
N THR A 152 -3.32 -2.94 -16.98
CA THR A 152 -2.03 -3.62 -16.86
C THR A 152 -2.20 -4.86 -15.98
N PRO A 153 -2.52 -6.03 -16.55
CA PRO A 153 -2.63 -7.26 -15.78
C PRO A 153 -1.38 -7.51 -14.95
N SER A 154 -1.55 -7.69 -13.65
CA SER A 154 -0.43 -7.73 -12.71
C SER A 154 -0.66 -8.77 -11.61
N ALA A 155 0.43 -9.40 -11.16
CA ALA A 155 0.45 -10.16 -9.91
C ALA A 155 1.13 -9.31 -8.84
N VAL A 156 0.50 -9.20 -7.67
CA VAL A 156 0.98 -8.38 -6.55
C VAL A 156 1.04 -9.24 -5.29
N GLY A 157 2.20 -9.24 -4.63
CA GLY A 157 2.38 -9.78 -3.29
C GLY A 157 2.83 -8.67 -2.36
N LEU A 158 2.05 -8.39 -1.33
CA LEU A 158 2.38 -7.45 -0.27
C LEU A 158 2.32 -8.14 1.08
N ASN A 159 3.33 -7.94 1.91
CA ASN A 159 3.29 -8.42 3.28
C ASN A 159 3.96 -7.46 4.24
N VAL A 160 3.49 -7.45 5.48
CA VAL A 160 4.11 -6.82 6.64
C VAL A 160 4.15 -7.86 7.74
N LEU A 161 5.35 -8.26 8.13
CA LEU A 161 5.56 -9.24 9.19
C LEU A 161 5.73 -8.50 10.52
N LEU A 162 5.05 -8.99 11.54
CA LEU A 162 5.19 -8.55 12.91
C LEU A 162 5.79 -9.68 13.75
N ASP A 163 6.58 -9.33 14.75
CA ASP A 163 7.07 -10.29 15.75
C ASP A 163 5.99 -10.57 16.82
N GLU A 164 6.38 -11.29 17.87
CA GLU A 164 5.48 -11.63 18.99
C GLU A 164 5.06 -10.41 19.82
N GLU A 165 5.83 -9.32 19.76
CA GLU A 165 5.57 -8.05 20.44
C GLU A 165 4.90 -7.02 19.51
N ASP A 166 4.39 -7.46 18.34
CA ASP A 166 3.76 -6.65 17.31
C ASP A 166 4.66 -5.57 16.68
N LYS A 167 5.98 -5.73 16.78
CA LYS A 167 6.96 -4.87 16.12
C LYS A 167 7.19 -5.33 14.68
N VAL A 168 7.44 -4.37 13.79
CA VAL A 168 7.74 -4.66 12.39
C VAL A 168 9.06 -5.45 12.28
N LYS A 169 8.95 -6.66 11.73
CA LYS A 169 10.07 -7.59 11.53
C LYS A 169 10.74 -7.33 10.18
N VAL A 170 12.04 -7.59 10.13
CA VAL A 170 12.82 -7.52 8.87
C VAL A 170 12.60 -8.79 8.06
#